data_732415e5a6e8a4ddc5baa1c86f90abaf
#
_entry.id   732415e5a6e8a4ddc5baa1c86f90abaf
#
_cell.length_a   1.000
_cell.length_b   1.000
_cell.length_c   1.000
_cell.angle_alpha   90.00
_cell.angle_beta   90.00
_cell.angle_gamma   90.00
#
_symmetry.space_group_name_H-M   'P 1'
#
loop_
_entity.id
_entity.type
_entity.pdbx_description
1 polymer ?
#
loop_
_entity_poly.entity_id
_entity_poly.type
_entity_poly.pdbx_seq_one_letter_code
_entity_poly.pdbx_strand_id
1 'polypeptide(L)'
;MCSRISSVLLLAGLAACSAQSDPAALSTETMPCALGGAADFAPVCMVERKLVPGGTILVVRQPDGGFRRFVVEGDLVRTADGAEPTTVTVRPDATEVTVGIDRYRLPPPAPPVDATRP
;
A
#
# COMPACT_ATOMS: atom_id res chain seq x y z
N MET A 1 57.63 -29.66 -24.66
CA MET A 1 56.22 -29.59 -25.07
C MET A 1 55.39 -29.11 -23.90
N CYS A 2 55.18 -27.84 -23.85
CA CYS A 2 54.38 -27.32 -22.76
C CYS A 2 52.90 -27.33 -23.14
N SER A 3 52.19 -28.20 -22.49
CA SER A 3 50.75 -28.19 -22.61
C SER A 3 50.23 -26.98 -21.87
N ARG A 4 49.76 -26.04 -22.60
CA ARG A 4 49.12 -24.85 -22.06
C ARG A 4 47.68 -25.18 -21.78
N ILE A 5 47.43 -25.51 -20.57
CA ILE A 5 46.04 -25.58 -20.10
C ILE A 5 45.61 -24.14 -19.85
N SER A 6 44.95 -23.60 -20.80
CA SER A 6 44.27 -22.32 -20.61
C SER A 6 43.09 -22.57 -19.70
N SER A 7 43.24 -22.19 -18.47
CA SER A 7 42.11 -22.09 -17.57
C SER A 7 41.22 -20.98 -18.04
N VAL A 8 40.19 -21.34 -18.71
CA VAL A 8 39.11 -20.43 -19.00
C VAL A 8 38.35 -20.21 -17.69
N LEU A 9 38.65 -19.14 -17.03
CA LEU A 9 37.79 -18.66 -15.96
C LEU A 9 36.44 -18.29 -16.56
N LEU A 10 35.52 -19.20 -16.44
CA LEU A 10 34.10 -18.79 -16.60
C LEU A 10 33.74 -17.90 -15.44
N LEU A 11 33.78 -16.62 -15.67
CA LEU A 11 33.06 -15.67 -14.83
C LEU A 11 31.60 -15.96 -15.06
N ALA A 12 31.04 -16.75 -14.17
CA ALA A 12 29.59 -16.79 -14.04
C ALA A 12 29.15 -15.42 -13.60
N GLY A 13 28.65 -14.66 -14.56
CA GLY A 13 27.98 -13.42 -14.25
C GLY A 13 26.80 -13.74 -13.35
N LEU A 14 26.90 -13.37 -12.10
CA LEU A 14 25.72 -13.31 -11.24
C LEU A 14 24.79 -12.30 -11.87
N ALA A 15 23.79 -12.81 -12.55
CA ALA A 15 22.65 -11.98 -12.87
C ALA A 15 22.04 -11.54 -11.54
N ALA A 16 22.38 -10.36 -11.11
CA ALA A 16 21.70 -9.75 -9.99
C ALA A 16 20.25 -9.60 -10.39
N CYS A 17 19.41 -10.44 -9.84
CA CYS A 17 17.97 -10.19 -9.86
C CYS A 17 17.73 -8.95 -9.04
N SER A 18 17.83 -7.79 -9.65
CA SER A 18 17.34 -6.59 -9.05
C SER A 18 15.83 -6.76 -8.89
N ALA A 19 15.39 -6.78 -7.65
CA ALA A 19 13.97 -6.72 -7.36
C ALA A 19 13.45 -5.42 -7.97
N GLN A 20 12.84 -5.54 -9.11
CA GLN A 20 12.19 -4.39 -9.72
C GLN A 20 10.97 -4.09 -8.90
N SER A 21 10.95 -2.90 -8.32
CA SER A 21 9.74 -2.34 -7.78
C SER A 21 8.71 -2.35 -8.89
N ASP A 22 7.58 -3.01 -8.67
CA ASP A 22 6.49 -2.98 -9.62
C ASP A 22 6.14 -1.51 -9.87
N PRO A 23 6.26 -0.99 -11.11
CA PRO A 23 5.93 0.40 -11.39
C PRO A 23 4.46 0.73 -11.14
N ALA A 24 3.59 -0.27 -10.98
CA ALA A 24 2.20 -0.08 -10.57
C ALA A 24 2.06 0.02 -9.04
N ALA A 25 3.09 -0.33 -8.27
CA ALA A 25 3.10 -0.14 -6.85
C ALA A 25 3.44 1.31 -6.56
N LEU A 26 2.43 2.12 -6.31
CA LEU A 26 2.61 3.47 -5.84
C LEU A 26 3.20 3.42 -4.43
N SER A 27 3.97 4.45 -4.09
CA SER A 27 4.72 4.56 -2.85
C SER A 27 3.99 4.04 -1.62
N THR A 28 4.70 3.27 -0.81
CA THR A 28 4.23 2.84 0.51
C THR A 28 4.42 3.98 1.50
N GLU A 29 3.37 4.33 2.21
CA GLU A 29 3.38 5.37 3.22
C GLU A 29 3.05 4.79 4.58
N THR A 30 3.58 5.41 5.64
CA THR A 30 3.15 5.14 7.00
C THR A 30 1.78 5.78 7.23
N MET A 31 0.91 5.07 7.93
CA MET A 31 -0.45 5.53 8.16
C MET A 31 -0.85 5.35 9.62
N PRO A 32 -1.50 6.34 10.23
CA PRO A 32 -2.03 6.19 11.58
C PRO A 32 -3.14 5.13 11.63
N CYS A 33 -3.05 4.24 12.60
CA CYS A 33 -4.11 3.28 12.89
C CYS A 33 -4.17 3.00 14.39
N ALA A 34 -5.35 2.60 14.84
CA ALA A 34 -5.59 2.18 16.22
C ALA A 34 -6.17 0.78 16.17
N LEU A 35 -5.33 -0.21 16.40
CA LEU A 35 -5.67 -1.62 16.23
C LEU A 35 -6.05 -2.28 17.55
N GLY A 36 -6.93 -3.28 17.47
CA GLY A 36 -7.29 -4.08 18.64
C GLY A 36 -8.00 -3.30 19.74
N GLY A 37 -8.75 -2.27 19.39
CA GLY A 37 -9.42 -1.41 20.37
C GLY A 37 -8.53 -0.39 21.04
N ALA A 38 -7.33 -0.14 20.51
CA ALA A 38 -6.43 0.88 21.07
C ALA A 38 -7.11 2.25 21.09
N ALA A 39 -6.88 3.01 22.17
CA ALA A 39 -7.48 4.34 22.33
C ALA A 39 -6.85 5.37 21.39
N ASP A 40 -5.55 5.27 21.16
CA ASP A 40 -4.80 6.26 20.41
C ASP A 40 -4.35 5.73 19.04
N PHE A 41 -4.34 6.62 18.07
CA PHE A 41 -3.76 6.34 16.76
C PHE A 41 -2.23 6.42 16.84
N ALA A 42 -1.56 5.50 16.15
CA ALA A 42 -0.10 5.48 16.04
C ALA A 42 0.29 5.18 14.58
N PRO A 43 1.41 5.70 14.10
CA PRO A 43 1.84 5.52 12.71
C PRO A 43 2.48 4.15 12.50
N VAL A 44 1.74 3.10 12.80
CA VAL A 44 2.24 1.71 12.79
C VAL A 44 1.75 0.90 11.60
N CYS A 45 0.82 1.42 10.82
CA CYS A 45 0.35 0.79 9.61
C CYS A 45 1.07 1.34 8.39
N MET A 46 1.15 0.53 7.34
CA MET A 46 1.68 0.92 6.05
C MET A 46 0.58 0.85 5.02
N VAL A 47 0.50 1.84 4.16
CA VAL A 47 -0.52 1.88 3.11
C VAL A 47 0.12 1.90 1.73
N GLU A 48 -0.36 1.05 0.86
CA GLU A 48 -0.04 1.04 -0.56
C GLU A 48 -1.27 1.46 -1.33
N ARG A 49 -1.09 2.30 -2.33
CA ARG A 49 -2.16 2.76 -3.20
C ARG A 49 -2.04 2.10 -4.57
N LYS A 50 -3.16 1.66 -5.07
CA LYS A 50 -3.25 1.13 -6.42
C LYS A 50 -4.42 1.81 -7.13
N LEU A 51 -4.10 2.53 -8.18
CA LEU A 51 -5.13 3.16 -9.00
C LEU A 51 -5.82 2.10 -9.85
N VAL A 52 -7.14 2.15 -9.87
CA VAL A 52 -7.98 1.27 -10.66
C VAL A 52 -9.01 2.13 -11.40
N PRO A 53 -9.63 1.63 -12.46
CA PRO A 53 -10.71 2.36 -13.11
C PRO A 53 -11.81 2.71 -12.10
N GLY A 54 -12.11 4.00 -11.99
CA GLY A 54 -13.16 4.51 -11.11
C GLY A 54 -12.76 4.74 -9.66
N GLY A 55 -11.50 4.46 -9.26
CA GLY A 55 -11.13 4.68 -7.87
C GLY A 55 -9.72 4.29 -7.51
N THR A 56 -9.54 4.02 -6.23
CA THR A 56 -8.26 3.63 -5.67
C THR A 56 -8.46 2.45 -4.72
N ILE A 57 -7.60 1.46 -4.80
CA ILE A 57 -7.50 0.42 -3.79
C ILE A 57 -6.39 0.80 -2.84
N LEU A 58 -6.69 0.81 -1.55
CA LEU A 58 -5.71 1.00 -0.49
C LEU A 58 -5.47 -0.34 0.20
N VAL A 59 -4.23 -0.79 0.20
CA VAL A 59 -3.83 -1.99 0.95
C VAL A 59 -3.12 -1.50 2.20
N VAL A 60 -3.74 -1.72 3.34
CA VAL A 60 -3.21 -1.34 4.64
C VAL A 60 -2.60 -2.55 5.31
N ARG A 61 -1.30 -2.49 5.55
CA ARG A 61 -0.57 -3.56 6.23
C ARG A 61 -0.39 -3.21 7.70
N GLN A 62 -0.69 -4.18 8.53
CA GLN A 62 -0.63 -4.07 9.98
C GLN A 62 0.69 -4.65 10.52
N PRO A 63 1.15 -4.22 11.71
CA PRO A 63 2.39 -4.72 12.30
C PRO A 63 2.41 -6.24 12.56
N ASP A 64 1.24 -6.83 12.76
CA ASP A 64 1.11 -8.28 13.01
C ASP A 64 1.17 -9.13 11.73
N GLY A 65 1.36 -8.51 10.58
CA GLY A 65 1.36 -9.17 9.29
C GLY A 65 -0.01 -9.26 8.61
N GLY A 66 -1.06 -8.83 9.30
CA GLY A 66 -2.38 -8.71 8.70
C GLY A 66 -2.48 -7.57 7.70
N PHE A 67 -3.50 -7.58 6.88
CA PHE A 67 -3.76 -6.50 5.96
C PHE A 67 -5.26 -6.34 5.73
N ARG A 68 -5.65 -5.12 5.32
CA ARG A 68 -7.00 -4.80 4.87
C ARG A 68 -6.94 -4.07 3.54
N ARG A 69 -7.94 -4.31 2.73
CA ARG A 69 -8.12 -3.58 1.49
C ARG A 69 -9.33 -2.70 1.59
N PHE A 70 -9.15 -1.45 1.22
CA PHE A 70 -10.23 -0.49 1.10
C PHE A 70 -10.37 -0.08 -0.35
N VAL A 71 -11.60 0.05 -0.79
CA VAL A 71 -11.91 0.61 -2.10
C VAL A 71 -12.43 2.03 -1.87
N VAL A 72 -11.77 2.98 -2.49
CA VAL A 72 -12.11 4.40 -2.38
C VAL A 72 -12.59 4.90 -3.73
N GLU A 73 -13.83 5.35 -3.78
CA GLU A 73 -14.47 5.92 -4.97
C GLU A 73 -15.04 7.29 -4.58
N GLY A 74 -14.28 8.36 -4.87
CA GLY A 74 -14.65 9.69 -4.38
C GLY A 74 -14.65 9.73 -2.85
N ASP A 75 -15.78 10.09 -2.26
CA ASP A 75 -15.97 10.11 -0.79
C ASP A 75 -16.42 8.75 -0.24
N LEU A 76 -16.69 7.80 -1.09
CA LEU A 76 -17.14 6.49 -0.69
C LEU A 76 -15.93 5.60 -0.38
N VAL A 77 -15.93 5.06 0.82
CA VAL A 77 -14.93 4.09 1.27
C VAL A 77 -15.63 2.83 1.74
N ARG A 78 -15.17 1.69 1.26
CA ARG A 78 -15.68 0.40 1.70
C ARG A 78 -14.54 -0.61 1.81
N THR A 79 -14.73 -1.62 2.64
CA THR A 79 -13.81 -2.75 2.67
C THR A 79 -14.05 -3.62 1.43
N ALA A 80 -12.98 -4.13 0.86
CA ALA A 80 -13.09 -5.02 -0.30
C ALA A 80 -13.77 -6.34 0.07
N ASP A 81 -13.59 -6.78 1.31
CA ASP A 81 -14.11 -8.07 1.77
C ASP A 81 -15.55 -7.99 2.27
N GLY A 82 -16.01 -6.83 2.70
CA GLY A 82 -17.39 -6.57 3.10
C GLY A 82 -17.89 -7.37 4.31
N ALA A 83 -17.00 -8.07 5.01
CA ALA A 83 -17.40 -9.05 6.03
C ALA A 83 -17.68 -8.44 7.41
N GLU A 84 -17.14 -7.27 7.69
CA GLU A 84 -17.28 -6.62 8.99
C GLU A 84 -17.97 -5.26 8.87
N PRO A 85 -18.73 -4.86 9.90
CA PRO A 85 -19.34 -3.53 9.92
C PRO A 85 -18.26 -2.45 9.76
N THR A 86 -18.50 -1.53 8.85
CA THR A 86 -17.59 -0.44 8.54
C THR A 86 -18.29 0.89 8.73
N THR A 87 -17.68 1.76 9.52
CA THR A 87 -18.14 3.13 9.73
C THR A 87 -17.12 4.08 9.13
N VAL A 88 -17.56 5.01 8.32
CA VAL A 88 -16.70 5.98 7.64
C VAL A 88 -17.04 7.37 8.10
N THR A 89 -16.05 8.12 8.57
CA THR A 89 -16.19 9.52 8.93
C THR A 89 -15.22 10.33 8.09
N VAL A 90 -15.76 11.13 7.18
CA VAL A 90 -14.94 12.00 6.34
C VAL A 90 -14.63 13.28 7.09
N ARG A 91 -13.34 13.62 7.18
CA ARG A 91 -12.85 14.85 7.80
C ARG A 91 -12.01 15.62 6.79
N PRO A 92 -11.82 16.94 6.97
CA PRO A 92 -11.06 17.74 6.02
C PRO A 92 -9.61 17.25 5.80
N ASP A 93 -8.98 16.68 6.82
CA ASP A 93 -7.59 16.27 6.81
C ASP A 93 -7.39 14.78 6.62
N ALA A 94 -8.41 13.96 6.86
CA ALA A 94 -8.33 12.52 6.75
C ALA A 94 -9.72 11.89 6.73
N THR A 95 -9.80 10.69 6.21
CA THR A 95 -11.01 9.87 6.33
C THR A 95 -10.76 8.81 7.39
N GLU A 96 -11.54 8.84 8.45
CA GLU A 96 -11.43 7.87 9.52
C GLU A 96 -12.38 6.70 9.25
N VAL A 97 -11.84 5.49 9.24
CA VAL A 97 -12.60 4.27 8.97
C VAL A 97 -12.48 3.34 10.16
N THR A 98 -13.61 2.91 10.67
CA THR A 98 -13.69 1.92 11.74
C THR A 98 -14.19 0.61 11.16
N VAL A 99 -13.43 -0.45 11.36
CA VAL A 99 -13.78 -1.81 10.96
C VAL A 99 -13.67 -2.71 12.17
N GLY A 100 -14.81 -3.16 12.70
CA GLY A 100 -14.81 -3.87 13.97
C GLY A 100 -14.24 -3.01 15.09
N ILE A 101 -13.17 -3.48 15.71
CA ILE A 101 -12.46 -2.73 16.78
C ILE A 101 -11.23 -1.97 16.27
N ASP A 102 -10.93 -2.06 15.00
CA ASP A 102 -9.79 -1.40 14.37
C ASP A 102 -10.23 -0.08 13.75
N ARG A 103 -9.38 0.96 13.90
CA ARG A 103 -9.62 2.27 13.32
C ARG A 103 -8.44 2.67 12.46
N TYR A 104 -8.73 3.30 11.34
CA TYR A 104 -7.73 3.70 10.36
C TYR A 104 -7.96 5.15 9.97
N ARG A 105 -6.88 5.92 9.87
CA ARG A 105 -6.92 7.25 9.26
C ARG A 105 -6.34 7.15 7.87
N LEU A 106 -7.22 7.04 6.90
CA LEU A 106 -6.80 6.99 5.51
C LEU A 106 -6.31 8.38 5.08
N PRO A 107 -5.24 8.43 4.28
CA PRO A 107 -4.79 9.71 3.74
C PRO A 107 -5.90 10.31 2.87
N PRO A 108 -5.95 11.65 2.75
CA PRO A 108 -6.92 12.28 1.87
C PRO A 108 -6.72 11.73 0.45
N PRO A 109 -7.81 11.60 -0.33
CA PRO A 109 -7.69 11.19 -1.71
C PRO A 109 -6.75 12.16 -2.42
N ALA A 110 -5.85 11.60 -3.26
CA ALA A 110 -5.05 12.44 -4.11
C ALA A 110 -5.99 13.34 -4.91
N PRO A 111 -5.70 14.65 -5.01
CA PRO A 111 -6.53 15.52 -5.81
C PRO A 111 -6.65 14.90 -7.21
N PRO A 112 -7.87 14.88 -7.79
CA PRO A 112 -8.02 14.36 -9.13
C PRO A 112 -7.06 15.10 -10.03
N VAL A 113 -6.33 14.34 -10.84
CA VAL A 113 -5.52 14.96 -11.89
C VAL A 113 -6.50 15.75 -12.73
N ASP A 114 -6.45 17.05 -12.59
CA ASP A 114 -7.34 17.92 -13.32
C ASP A 114 -6.93 17.91 -14.78
N ALA A 115 -7.59 17.08 -15.56
CA ALA A 115 -7.36 16.96 -16.97
C ALA A 115 -7.72 18.25 -17.75
N THR A 116 -8.32 19.21 -17.08
CA THR A 116 -8.68 20.50 -17.67
C THR A 116 -7.61 21.56 -17.47
N ARG A 117 -6.57 21.27 -16.73
CA ARG A 117 -5.46 22.20 -16.63
C ARG A 117 -4.64 22.17 -17.91
N PRO A 118 -4.49 23.30 -18.57
CA PRO A 118 -3.59 23.43 -19.71
C PRO A 118 -2.14 23.24 -19.31
#